data_b78e292b5ed271619a1aaa29f00c88e0
#
_entry.id   b78e292b5ed271619a1aaa29f00c88e0
#
_cell.length_a   1.000
_cell.length_b   1.000
_cell.length_c   1.000
_cell.angle_alpha   90.00
_cell.angle_beta   90.00
_cell.angle_gamma   90.00
#
_symmetry.space_group_name_H-M   'P 1'
#
loop_
_entity.id
_entity.type
_entity.pdbx_description
1 polymer ?
#
loop_
_entity_poly.entity_id
_entity_poly.type
_entity_poly.pdbx_seq_one_letter_code
_entity_poly.pdbx_strand_id
1 'polypeptide(L)'
;MRTVKKAKLLRLHFGEGDQYNGRPLYEAIVNRCKELKIAGATVFRGLEGYGETAEIHRHHLIRKDQPVVVTIVDTPENLGRLIPEVEEMMDTGMIATSDVEYMRIEKPPAPGA
;
A
#
# COMPACT_ATOMS: atom_id res chain seq x y z
N MET A 1 27.32 -3.40 13.03
CA MET A 1 27.44 -3.66 11.58
C MET A 1 26.09 -3.52 10.90
N ARG A 2 26.07 -2.89 9.76
CA ARG A 2 24.85 -2.68 9.00
C ARG A 2 24.56 -3.87 8.10
N THR A 3 23.32 -4.32 8.09
CA THR A 3 22.89 -5.38 7.19
C THR A 3 21.96 -4.79 6.15
N VAL A 4 22.31 -4.97 4.88
CA VAL A 4 21.49 -4.51 3.78
C VAL A 4 20.75 -5.71 3.23
N LYS A 5 19.44 -5.59 3.09
CA LYS A 5 18.59 -6.66 2.58
C LYS A 5 17.91 -6.23 1.31
N LYS A 6 17.72 -7.18 0.41
CA LYS A 6 17.00 -6.93 -0.84
C LYS A 6 15.55 -7.31 -0.66
N ALA A 7 14.68 -6.50 -1.25
CA ALA A 7 13.25 -6.70 -1.14
C ALA A 7 12.56 -6.06 -2.33
N LYS A 8 11.24 -6.06 -2.30
CA LYS A 8 10.43 -5.36 -3.28
C LYS A 8 9.59 -4.32 -2.59
N LEU A 9 9.40 -3.21 -3.28
CA LEU A 9 8.45 -2.18 -2.88
C LEU A 9 7.22 -2.34 -3.76
N LEU A 10 6.06 -2.38 -3.11
CA LEU A 10 4.77 -2.45 -3.79
C LEU A 10 4.03 -1.16 -3.51
N ARG A 11 3.49 -0.55 -4.54
CA ARG A 11 2.64 0.63 -4.41
C ARG A 11 1.30 0.35 -5.07
N LEU A 12 0.24 0.63 -4.34
CA LEU A 12 -1.11 0.46 -4.82
C LEU A 12 -1.74 1.84 -4.88
N HIS A 13 -2.18 2.23 -6.08
CA HIS A 13 -2.73 3.55 -6.34
C HIS A 13 -4.22 3.45 -6.65
N PHE A 14 -5.04 4.17 -5.90
CA PHE A 14 -6.48 4.18 -6.14
C PHE A 14 -7.09 5.41 -5.46
N GLY A 15 -8.41 5.52 -5.45
CA GLY A 15 -9.07 6.67 -4.86
C GLY A 15 -9.51 6.41 -3.44
N GLU A 16 -9.56 7.45 -2.65
CA GLU A 16 -9.96 7.34 -1.26
C GLU A 16 -11.38 6.80 -1.12
N GLY A 17 -12.25 7.10 -2.07
CA GLY A 17 -13.62 6.65 -2.02
C GLY A 17 -13.84 5.22 -2.48
N ASP A 18 -12.80 4.55 -2.97
CA ASP A 18 -12.94 3.17 -3.41
C ASP A 18 -13.28 2.27 -2.23
N GLN A 19 -14.11 1.28 -2.49
CA GLN A 19 -14.63 0.40 -1.44
C GLN A 19 -14.45 -1.06 -1.81
N TYR A 20 -14.44 -1.90 -0.79
CA TYR A 20 -14.46 -3.35 -0.94
C TYR A 20 -15.38 -3.91 0.14
N ASN A 21 -16.45 -4.58 -0.29
CA ASN A 21 -17.44 -5.16 0.63
C ASN A 21 -17.96 -4.13 1.63
N GLY A 22 -18.26 -2.91 1.14
CA GLY A 22 -18.85 -1.87 1.98
C GLY A 22 -17.89 -1.17 2.90
N ARG A 23 -16.61 -1.44 2.80
CA ARG A 23 -15.60 -0.81 3.64
C ARG A 23 -14.61 -0.04 2.75
N PRO A 24 -13.95 0.97 3.30
CA PRO A 24 -12.91 1.63 2.52
C PRO A 24 -11.87 0.61 2.02
N LEU A 25 -11.53 0.71 0.74
CA LEU A 25 -10.61 -0.24 0.15
C LEU A 25 -9.25 -0.22 0.86
N TYR A 26 -8.76 0.97 1.23
CA TYR A 26 -7.45 1.02 1.87
C TYR A 26 -7.46 0.29 3.22
N GLU A 27 -8.56 0.34 3.96
CA GLU A 27 -8.65 -0.41 5.21
C GLU A 27 -8.67 -1.91 4.96
N ALA A 28 -9.43 -2.32 3.95
CA ALA A 28 -9.52 -3.73 3.61
C ALA A 28 -8.17 -4.28 3.21
N ILE A 29 -7.39 -3.50 2.45
CA ILE A 29 -6.06 -3.92 2.03
C ILE A 29 -5.12 -4.04 3.23
N VAL A 30 -5.13 -3.05 4.13
CA VAL A 30 -4.27 -3.12 5.31
C VAL A 30 -4.63 -4.33 6.17
N ASN A 31 -5.93 -4.60 6.33
CA ASN A 31 -6.34 -5.76 7.09
C ASN A 31 -5.89 -7.06 6.43
N ARG A 32 -5.97 -7.13 5.11
CA ARG A 32 -5.51 -8.31 4.38
C ARG A 32 -4.00 -8.51 4.55
N CYS A 33 -3.25 -7.41 4.58
CA CYS A 33 -1.82 -7.51 4.84
C CYS A 33 -1.55 -8.11 6.21
N LYS A 34 -2.32 -7.71 7.22
CA LYS A 34 -2.18 -8.29 8.55
C LYS A 34 -2.48 -9.78 8.55
N GLU A 35 -3.55 -10.18 7.87
CA GLU A 35 -3.93 -11.58 7.78
C GLU A 35 -2.85 -12.43 7.11
N LEU A 36 -2.20 -11.88 6.11
CA LEU A 36 -1.16 -12.59 5.37
C LEU A 36 0.22 -12.45 6.01
N LYS A 37 0.30 -11.74 7.14
CA LYS A 37 1.55 -11.54 7.87
C LYS A 37 2.59 -10.81 7.03
N ILE A 38 2.12 -9.83 6.25
CA ILE A 38 3.01 -8.92 5.56
C ILE A 38 3.67 -8.01 6.60
N ALA A 39 4.92 -7.63 6.36
CA ALA A 39 5.72 -6.92 7.35
C ALA A 39 5.13 -5.58 7.75
N GLY A 40 4.48 -4.88 6.82
CA GLY A 40 3.85 -3.62 7.16
C GLY A 40 3.22 -3.00 5.93
N ALA A 41 2.36 -2.01 6.15
CA ALA A 41 1.72 -1.27 5.08
C ALA A 41 1.43 0.13 5.58
N THR A 42 1.70 1.12 4.74
CA THR A 42 1.45 2.52 5.08
C THR A 42 0.54 3.12 4.02
N VAL A 43 -0.48 3.85 4.47
CA VAL A 43 -1.43 4.50 3.58
C VAL A 43 -1.12 5.98 3.55
N PHE A 44 -0.95 6.51 2.34
CA PHE A 44 -0.75 7.94 2.13
C PHE A 44 -1.94 8.50 1.37
N ARG A 45 -2.39 9.67 1.77
CA ARG A 45 -3.40 10.40 1.00
C ARG A 45 -2.70 11.52 0.26
N GLY A 46 -2.92 11.57 -1.08
CA GLY A 46 -2.37 12.65 -1.87
C GLY A 46 -3.20 13.91 -1.72
N LEU A 47 -2.55 15.06 -1.82
CA LEU A 47 -3.25 16.33 -1.79
C LEU A 47 -3.97 16.59 -3.10
N GLU A 48 -3.40 16.11 -4.18
CA GLU A 48 -3.95 16.31 -5.52
C GLU A 48 -3.34 15.26 -6.43
N GLY A 49 -4.08 14.83 -7.44
CA GLY A 49 -3.58 13.88 -8.39
C GLY A 49 -4.41 13.84 -9.65
N TYR A 50 -3.83 13.30 -10.70
CA TYR A 50 -4.49 13.16 -11.99
C TYR A 50 -4.03 11.86 -12.64
N GLY A 51 -4.95 11.19 -13.32
CA GLY A 51 -4.65 9.96 -13.99
C GLY A 51 -5.92 9.29 -14.49
N GLU A 52 -5.78 8.08 -15.00
CA GLU A 52 -6.93 7.36 -15.54
C GLU A 52 -7.99 7.10 -14.49
N THR A 53 -7.57 6.85 -13.27
CA THR A 53 -8.51 6.62 -12.19
C THR A 53 -9.32 7.87 -11.90
N ALA A 54 -8.74 9.05 -12.09
CA ALA A 54 -9.47 10.30 -11.90
C ALA A 54 -10.59 10.42 -12.91
N GLU A 55 -10.35 9.97 -14.14
CA GLU A 55 -11.38 9.97 -15.15
C GLU A 55 -12.55 9.08 -14.77
N ILE A 56 -12.25 7.91 -14.30
CA ILE A 56 -13.28 6.95 -13.93
C ILE A 56 -14.11 7.46 -12.77
N HIS A 57 -13.50 8.20 -11.87
CA HIS A 57 -14.17 8.67 -10.67
C HIS A 57 -14.67 10.10 -10.77
N ARG A 58 -14.76 10.66 -11.97
CA ARG A 58 -15.17 12.06 -12.11
C ARG A 58 -16.58 12.32 -11.62
N HIS A 59 -17.40 11.30 -11.52
CA HIS A 59 -18.73 11.47 -10.96
C HIS A 59 -18.69 11.69 -9.45
N HIS A 60 -17.54 11.55 -8.86
CA HIS A 60 -17.33 11.85 -7.44
C HIS A 60 -16.80 13.26 -7.23
N LEU A 61 -16.91 14.11 -8.22
CA LEU A 61 -16.34 15.46 -8.15
C LEU A 61 -16.84 16.28 -6.98
N ILE A 62 -18.06 16.05 -6.57
CA ILE A 62 -18.62 16.77 -5.44
C ILE A 62 -17.87 16.43 -4.16
N ARG A 63 -17.33 15.22 -4.11
CA ARG A 63 -16.63 14.73 -2.97
C ARG A 63 -15.15 14.85 -3.21
N LYS A 64 -14.37 15.29 -2.62
CA LYS A 64 -12.95 15.34 -2.89
C LYS A 64 -12.35 13.96 -2.71
N ASP A 65 -12.45 13.20 -3.76
CA ASP A 65 -11.94 11.84 -3.78
C ASP A 65 -10.43 11.89 -4.00
N GLN A 66 -9.69 12.01 -2.92
CA GLN A 66 -8.27 12.17 -2.99
C GLN A 66 -7.58 10.89 -3.44
N PRO A 67 -6.43 11.00 -4.12
CA PRO A 67 -5.66 9.82 -4.45
C PRO A 67 -5.06 9.20 -3.19
N VAL A 68 -5.01 7.88 -3.17
CA VAL A 68 -4.45 7.13 -2.06
C VAL A 68 -3.35 6.22 -2.60
N VAL A 69 -2.26 6.12 -1.87
CA VAL A 69 -1.17 5.20 -2.19
C VAL A 69 -0.89 4.36 -0.96
N VAL A 70 -0.93 3.05 -1.13
CA VAL A 70 -0.52 2.12 -0.08
C VAL A 70 0.87 1.61 -0.46
N THR A 71 1.82 1.73 0.45
CA THR A 71 3.18 1.27 0.20
C THR A 71 3.51 0.11 1.13
N ILE A 72 4.18 -0.88 0.58
CA ILE A 72 4.54 -2.11 1.29
C ILE A 72 5.94 -2.50 0.83
N VAL A 73 6.82 -2.83 1.79
CA VAL A 73 8.13 -3.38 1.49
C VAL A 73 8.20 -4.76 2.12
N ASP A 74 8.44 -5.78 1.32
CA ASP A 74 8.53 -7.15 1.82
C ASP A 74 9.29 -8.00 0.80
N THR A 75 9.41 -9.28 1.10
CA THR A 75 10.08 -10.21 0.20
C THR A 75 9.24 -10.45 -1.05
N PRO A 76 9.90 -10.85 -2.16
CA PRO A 76 9.13 -11.24 -3.35
C PRO A 76 8.12 -12.34 -3.06
N GLU A 77 8.45 -13.28 -2.19
CA GLU A 77 7.55 -14.38 -1.85
C GLU A 77 6.29 -13.86 -1.18
N ASN A 78 6.45 -12.98 -0.20
CA ASN A 78 5.29 -12.45 0.50
C ASN A 78 4.42 -11.58 -0.40
N LEU A 79 5.05 -10.76 -1.24
CA LEU A 79 4.28 -9.95 -2.18
C LEU A 79 3.62 -10.81 -3.24
N GLY A 80 4.23 -11.94 -3.61
CA GLY A 80 3.60 -12.89 -4.53
C GLY A 80 2.32 -13.48 -3.99
N ARG A 81 2.19 -13.58 -2.67
CA ARG A 81 0.93 -14.02 -2.06
C ARG A 81 -0.10 -12.90 -1.98
N LEU A 82 0.37 -11.68 -1.79
CA LEU A 82 -0.52 -10.54 -1.60
C LEU A 82 -1.10 -10.03 -2.92
N ILE A 83 -0.30 -9.93 -3.96
CA ILE A 83 -0.69 -9.28 -5.20
C ILE A 83 -1.99 -9.86 -5.79
N PRO A 84 -2.13 -11.19 -5.92
CA PRO A 84 -3.40 -11.72 -6.45
C PRO A 84 -4.61 -11.31 -5.63
N GLU A 85 -4.43 -11.14 -4.33
CA GLU A 85 -5.55 -10.77 -3.48
C GLU A 85 -5.95 -9.32 -3.68
N VAL A 86 -4.96 -8.41 -3.76
CA VAL A 86 -5.31 -7.01 -4.01
C VAL A 86 -5.84 -6.81 -5.42
N GLU A 87 -5.38 -7.60 -6.38
CA GLU A 87 -5.95 -7.54 -7.73
C GLU A 87 -7.44 -7.84 -7.72
N GLU A 88 -7.85 -8.80 -6.90
CA GLU A 88 -9.26 -9.13 -6.78
C GLU A 88 -10.03 -8.04 -6.05
N MET A 89 -9.40 -7.37 -5.12
CA MET A 89 -10.07 -6.35 -4.32
C MET A 89 -10.22 -5.02 -5.04
N MET A 90 -9.35 -4.72 -5.99
CA MET A 90 -9.33 -3.43 -6.69
C MET A 90 -10.12 -3.51 -7.99
N ASP A 91 -11.03 -2.56 -8.20
CA ASP A 91 -11.73 -2.47 -9.47
C ASP A 91 -10.95 -1.64 -10.48
N THR A 92 -10.32 -0.59 -10.01
CA THR A 92 -9.51 0.29 -10.84
C THR A 92 -8.28 0.69 -10.04
N GLY A 93 -7.31 1.22 -10.73
CA GLY A 93 -6.12 1.70 -10.07
C GLY A 93 -4.88 1.13 -10.72
N MET A 94 -3.79 1.20 -9.98
CA MET A 94 -2.51 0.78 -10.53
C MET A 94 -1.71 0.07 -9.45
N ILE A 95 -1.03 -0.98 -9.84
CA ILE A 95 -0.10 -1.71 -8.98
C ILE A 95 1.28 -1.54 -9.59
N ALA A 96 2.20 -0.99 -8.81
CA ALA A 96 3.56 -0.76 -9.26
C ALA A 96 4.52 -1.47 -8.32
N THR A 97 5.59 -2.02 -8.87
CA THR A 97 6.62 -2.67 -8.05
C THR A 97 7.99 -2.17 -8.46
N SER A 98 8.91 -2.22 -7.53
CA SER A 98 10.30 -1.95 -7.81
C SER A 98 11.17 -2.73 -6.85
N ASP A 99 12.40 -3.01 -7.28
CA ASP A 99 13.37 -3.63 -6.39
C ASP A 99 13.97 -2.56 -5.49
N VAL A 100 14.15 -2.90 -4.23
CA VAL A 100 14.73 -1.97 -3.27
C VAL A 100 15.70 -2.69 -2.38
N GLU A 101 16.56 -1.93 -1.76
CA GLU A 101 17.37 -2.40 -0.65
C GLU A 101 16.93 -1.65 0.59
N TYR A 102 16.93 -2.34 1.72
CA TYR A 102 16.55 -1.68 2.95
C TYR A 102 17.44 -2.11 4.09
N MET A 103 17.49 -1.27 5.10
CA MET A 103 18.22 -1.53 6.31
C MET A 103 17.28 -1.26 7.48
N ARG A 104 17.18 -2.22 8.38
CA ARG A 104 16.37 -2.04 9.57
C ARG A 104 17.22 -1.43 10.65
N ILE A 105 16.69 -0.42 11.29
CA ILE A 105 17.41 0.23 12.39
C ILE A 105 16.79 -0.27 13.69
N GLU A 106 17.61 -0.97 14.46
CA GLU A 106 17.20 -1.46 15.78
C GLU A 106 18.34 -1.19 16.73
N LYS A 107 18.13 -0.30 17.64
CA LYS A 107 19.14 0.03 18.65
C LYS A 107 18.64 -0.49 19.99
N PRO A 108 19.54 -1.03 20.80
CA PRO A 108 19.11 -1.47 22.13
C PRO A 108 18.62 -0.28 22.93
N PRO A 109 17.73 -0.51 23.92
CA PRO A 109 17.31 0.57 24.79
C PRO A 109 18.50 1.19 25.49
N ALA A 110 18.39 2.49 25.80
CA ALA A 110 19.46 3.15 26.54
C ALA A 110 19.63 2.49 27.91
N PRO A 111 20.86 2.39 28.41
CA PRO A 111 21.07 1.83 29.74
C PRO A 111 20.28 2.62 30.79
N GLY A 112 19.61 1.91 31.68
CA GLY A 112 18.83 2.54 32.72
C GLY A 112 17.44 2.99 32.30
N ALA A 113 17.04 2.74 31.07
CA ALA A 113 15.73 3.14 30.57
C ALA A 113 14.64 2.15 30.97
#